data_887e65d11272503007c265ba1c803260
#
_entry.id   887e65d11272503007c265ba1c803260
#
_cell.length_a   1.000
_cell.length_b   1.000
_cell.length_c   1.000
_cell.angle_alpha   90.00
_cell.angle_beta   90.00
_cell.angle_gamma   90.00
#
_symmetry.space_group_name_H-M   'P 1'
#
loop_
_entity.id
_entity.type
_entity.pdbx_description
1 polymer ?
#
loop_
_entity_poly.entity_id
_entity_poly.type
_entity_poly.pdbx_seq_one_letter_code
_entity_poly.pdbx_strand_id
1 'polypeptide(L)'
;MPAWPEKRNYIGSHAKRIDAPANARQRARLGRLSPKDVPISELGGEKIEAVLTTAPGDGNPIGGIKVVTHDGWFAARPSGTEDVYKIYAESFWDHDHLRRIQQEAQALIAQVLQAAP
;
A
#
# COMPACT_ATOMS: atom_id res chain seq x y z
N MET A 1 0.08 9.25 16.85
CA MET A 1 -0.75 9.16 15.64
C MET A 1 -0.42 7.87 14.91
N PRO A 2 -1.36 6.98 14.70
CA PRO A 2 -1.06 5.76 13.98
C PRO A 2 -0.66 6.07 12.54
N ALA A 3 0.24 5.26 12.00
CA ALA A 3 0.67 5.37 10.61
C ALA A 3 -0.45 5.03 9.62
N TRP A 4 -1.49 4.37 10.11
CA TRP A 4 -2.62 3.93 9.32
C TRP A 4 -3.82 4.81 9.59
N PRO A 5 -4.76 4.96 8.64
CA PRO A 5 -5.99 5.66 8.93
C PRO A 5 -6.70 4.94 10.07
N GLU A 6 -7.25 5.72 10.95
CA GLU A 6 -8.06 5.15 12.00
C GLU A 6 -9.19 4.34 11.38
N LYS A 7 -9.50 3.24 12.03
CA LYS A 7 -10.62 2.42 11.61
C LYS A 7 -11.89 3.24 11.78
N ARG A 8 -12.48 3.63 10.68
CA ARG A 8 -13.73 4.38 10.70
C ARG A 8 -14.89 3.41 10.69
N ASN A 9 -15.96 3.80 11.34
CA ASN A 9 -17.19 3.02 11.33
C ASN A 9 -17.96 3.28 10.04
N TYR A 10 -17.37 2.87 8.92
CA TYR A 10 -18.07 2.93 7.65
C TYR A 10 -18.96 1.69 7.53
N ILE A 11 -20.26 1.91 7.40
CA ILE A 11 -21.14 0.85 6.96
C ILE A 11 -20.78 0.56 5.52
N GLY A 12 -20.42 -0.70 5.24
CA GLY A 12 -20.08 -1.10 3.89
C GLY A 12 -18.62 -0.93 3.49
N SER A 13 -17.73 -0.58 4.43
CA SER A 13 -16.31 -0.60 4.08
C SER A 13 -15.85 -2.05 3.90
N HIS A 14 -14.94 -2.25 2.95
CA HIS A 14 -14.40 -3.57 2.62
C HIS A 14 -12.89 -3.53 2.77
N ALA A 15 -12.35 -4.46 3.52
CA ALA A 15 -10.91 -4.53 3.77
C ALA A 15 -10.41 -5.96 3.59
N LYS A 16 -9.20 -6.10 3.06
CA LYS A 16 -8.61 -7.42 2.86
C LYS A 16 -7.10 -7.31 2.75
N ARG A 17 -6.41 -8.35 3.24
CA ARG A 17 -4.97 -8.50 3.09
C ARG A 17 -4.68 -9.56 2.03
N ILE A 18 -3.68 -9.31 1.19
CA ILE A 18 -3.13 -10.33 0.29
C ILE A 18 -1.62 -10.40 0.50
N ASP A 19 -1.06 -11.57 0.29
CA ASP A 19 0.37 -11.81 0.37
C ASP A 19 0.91 -12.10 -1.03
N ALA A 20 2.11 -11.61 -1.32
CA ALA A 20 2.76 -11.85 -2.62
C ALA A 20 4.23 -12.21 -2.39
N PRO A 21 4.81 -13.08 -3.23
CA PRO A 21 6.18 -13.52 -3.02
C PRO A 21 7.18 -12.38 -3.18
N ALA A 22 8.19 -12.37 -2.31
CA ALA A 22 9.27 -11.41 -2.35
C ALA A 22 10.52 -12.01 -1.72
N ASN A 23 11.64 -11.96 -2.45
CA ASN A 23 12.91 -12.39 -1.88
C ASN A 23 13.47 -11.32 -0.93
N ALA A 24 14.60 -11.63 -0.29
CA ALA A 24 15.19 -10.71 0.71
C ALA A 24 15.51 -9.33 0.11
N ARG A 25 16.02 -9.30 -1.11
CA ARG A 25 16.37 -8.04 -1.79
C ARG A 25 15.12 -7.20 -2.05
N GLN A 26 14.06 -7.84 -2.53
CA GLN A 26 12.80 -7.16 -2.80
C GLN A 26 12.15 -6.63 -1.51
N ARG A 27 12.19 -7.42 -0.44
CA ARG A 27 11.67 -6.98 0.86
C ARG A 27 12.46 -5.78 1.39
N ALA A 28 13.77 -5.81 1.27
CA ALA A 28 14.61 -4.68 1.69
C ALA A 28 14.31 -3.43 0.88
N ARG A 29 14.12 -3.57 -0.43
CA ARG A 29 13.76 -2.44 -1.28
C ARG A 29 12.43 -1.84 -0.89
N LEU A 30 11.42 -2.69 -0.65
CA LEU A 30 10.09 -2.23 -0.26
C LEU A 30 10.16 -1.39 1.01
N GLY A 31 10.96 -1.80 1.98
CA GLY A 31 11.13 -1.04 3.23
C GLY A 31 11.84 0.29 3.06
N ARG A 32 12.45 0.55 1.90
CA ARG A 32 13.22 1.78 1.64
C ARG A 32 12.60 2.65 0.55
N LEU A 33 11.41 2.33 0.07
CA LEU A 33 10.77 3.14 -0.96
C LEU A 33 10.51 4.55 -0.46
N SER A 34 10.56 5.50 -1.38
CA SER A 34 10.15 6.88 -1.11
C SER A 34 8.91 7.20 -1.95
N PRO A 35 8.17 8.27 -1.61
CA PRO A 35 6.98 8.64 -2.38
C PRO A 35 7.25 8.82 -3.88
N LYS A 36 8.43 9.30 -4.25
CA LYS A 36 8.78 9.51 -5.65
C LYS A 36 9.00 8.22 -6.43
N ASP A 37 9.08 7.08 -5.74
CA ASP A 37 9.20 5.78 -6.41
C ASP A 37 7.84 5.26 -6.92
N VAL A 38 6.75 5.95 -6.64
CA VAL A 38 5.40 5.59 -7.08
C VAL A 38 5.11 6.29 -8.40
N PRO A 39 5.13 5.56 -9.54
CA PRO A 39 5.00 6.19 -10.86
C PRO A 39 3.56 6.33 -11.34
N ILE A 40 2.59 6.37 -10.44
CA ILE A 40 1.18 6.49 -10.81
C ILE A 40 0.56 7.67 -10.11
N SER A 41 -0.48 8.23 -10.72
CA SER A 41 -1.22 9.37 -10.18
C SER A 41 -2.63 9.00 -9.75
N GLU A 42 -3.08 7.79 -10.11
CA GLU A 42 -4.44 7.31 -9.79
C GLU A 42 -4.38 5.91 -9.24
N LEU A 43 -5.35 5.60 -8.38
CA LEU A 43 -5.52 4.27 -7.80
C LEU A 43 -7.02 3.99 -7.71
N GLY A 44 -7.45 2.85 -8.26
CA GLY A 44 -8.85 2.47 -8.22
C GLY A 44 -9.78 3.46 -8.95
N GLY A 45 -9.24 4.18 -9.94
CA GLY A 45 -9.98 5.19 -10.68
C GLY A 45 -10.03 6.55 -10.02
N GLU A 46 -9.34 6.73 -8.89
CA GLU A 46 -9.34 7.98 -8.15
C GLU A 46 -7.96 8.59 -8.09
N LYS A 47 -7.91 9.91 -8.05
CA LYS A 47 -6.65 10.64 -7.88
C LYS A 47 -6.01 10.28 -6.54
N ILE A 48 -4.72 10.01 -6.57
CA ILE A 48 -3.95 9.77 -5.35
C ILE A 48 -3.81 11.09 -4.57
N GLU A 49 -4.22 11.06 -3.31
CA GLU A 49 -4.15 12.23 -2.43
C GLU A 49 -2.87 12.26 -1.62
N ALA A 50 -2.32 11.09 -1.29
CA ALA A 50 -1.10 11.03 -0.49
C ALA A 50 -0.37 9.73 -0.74
N VAL A 51 0.97 9.79 -0.71
CA VAL A 51 1.85 8.64 -0.69
C VAL A 51 2.74 8.79 0.53
N LEU A 52 2.66 7.84 1.44
CA LEU A 52 3.32 7.94 2.74
C LEU A 52 4.33 6.83 2.92
N THR A 53 5.51 7.18 3.35
CA THR A 53 6.57 6.23 3.75
C THR A 53 7.01 6.49 5.18
N THR A 54 6.53 7.58 5.77
CA THR A 54 6.77 7.94 7.17
C THR A 54 5.43 8.18 7.85
N ALA A 55 5.42 8.01 9.17
CA ALA A 55 4.22 8.24 9.95
C ALA A 55 3.92 9.74 10.04
N PRO A 56 2.66 10.17 9.86
CA PRO A 56 2.30 11.56 10.06
C PRO A 56 2.60 12.00 11.49
N GLY A 57 3.16 13.18 11.62
CA GLY A 57 3.40 13.80 12.91
C GLY A 57 4.80 13.56 13.47
N ASP A 58 5.30 12.35 13.50
CA ASP A 58 6.62 12.06 14.06
C ASP A 58 7.71 11.79 13.03
N GLY A 59 7.33 11.58 11.76
CA GLY A 59 8.28 11.36 10.68
C GLY A 59 8.99 10.01 10.69
N ASN A 60 8.63 9.10 11.59
CA ASN A 60 9.27 7.80 11.63
C ASN A 60 8.88 6.93 10.43
N PRO A 61 9.82 6.13 9.88
CA PRO A 61 9.49 5.23 8.78
C PRO A 61 8.39 4.25 9.18
N ILE A 62 7.44 3.99 8.26
CA ILE A 62 6.38 3.01 8.51
C ILE A 62 6.80 1.60 8.07
N GLY A 63 7.99 1.44 7.48
CA GLY A 63 8.49 0.15 7.05
C GLY A 63 7.91 -0.36 5.76
N GLY A 64 7.36 0.52 4.94
CA GLY A 64 6.73 0.19 3.67
C GLY A 64 6.15 1.44 3.04
N ILE A 65 5.08 1.28 2.28
CA ILE A 65 4.47 2.40 1.57
C ILE A 65 2.95 2.33 1.71
N LYS A 66 2.32 3.50 1.79
CA LYS A 66 0.88 3.62 1.85
C LYS A 66 0.42 4.65 0.82
N VAL A 67 -0.58 4.28 0.03
CA VAL A 67 -1.14 5.15 -1.01
C VAL A 67 -2.61 5.36 -0.69
N VAL A 68 -3.03 6.62 -0.64
CA VAL A 68 -4.36 7.00 -0.18
C VAL A 68 -5.10 7.77 -1.26
N THR A 69 -6.36 7.40 -1.48
CA THR A 69 -7.31 8.16 -2.29
C THR A 69 -8.51 8.54 -1.43
N HIS A 70 -9.47 9.27 -2.01
CA HIS A 70 -10.65 9.69 -1.25
C HIS A 70 -11.46 8.51 -0.70
N ASP A 71 -11.67 7.46 -1.49
CA ASP A 71 -12.55 6.36 -1.12
C ASP A 71 -11.84 5.02 -0.93
N GLY A 72 -10.52 5.05 -0.82
CA GLY A 72 -9.78 3.82 -0.60
C GLY A 72 -8.30 4.07 -0.36
N TRP A 73 -7.59 3.00 -0.02
CA TRP A 73 -6.15 3.06 0.20
C TRP A 73 -5.56 1.67 0.12
N PHE A 74 -4.26 1.59 -0.09
CA PHE A 74 -3.53 0.37 0.17
C PHE A 74 -2.22 0.69 0.90
N ALA A 75 -1.70 -0.32 1.56
CA ALA A 75 -0.37 -0.26 2.16
C ALA A 75 0.36 -1.56 1.87
N ALA A 76 1.64 -1.47 1.56
CA ALA A 76 2.47 -2.63 1.29
C ALA A 76 3.64 -2.64 2.26
N ARG A 77 3.90 -3.79 2.88
CA ARG A 77 4.97 -3.96 3.85
C ARG A 77 5.66 -5.31 3.65
N PRO A 78 6.98 -5.37 3.81
CA PRO A 78 7.70 -6.64 3.77
C PRO A 78 7.38 -7.46 5.02
N SER A 79 7.31 -8.79 4.86
CA SER A 79 7.26 -9.68 6.01
C SER A 79 8.65 -9.75 6.65
N GLY A 80 8.69 -9.79 7.99
CA GLY A 80 9.94 -9.96 8.72
C GLY A 80 10.39 -11.40 8.83
N THR A 81 9.52 -12.35 8.57
CA THR A 81 9.79 -13.78 8.81
C THR A 81 9.57 -14.68 7.61
N GLU A 82 8.88 -14.22 6.58
CA GLU A 82 8.54 -15.02 5.41
C GLU A 82 8.97 -14.32 4.13
N ASP A 83 9.14 -15.08 3.06
CA ASP A 83 9.55 -14.54 1.75
C ASP A 83 8.36 -13.98 0.99
N VAL A 84 7.64 -13.07 1.63
CA VAL A 84 6.46 -12.40 1.05
C VAL A 84 6.46 -10.94 1.44
N TYR A 85 5.71 -10.14 0.69
CA TYR A 85 5.25 -8.86 1.18
C TYR A 85 3.72 -8.91 1.31
N LYS A 86 3.19 -8.03 2.15
CA LYS A 86 1.78 -8.01 2.47
C LYS A 86 1.18 -6.71 1.94
N ILE A 87 0.02 -6.82 1.29
CA ILE A 87 -0.76 -5.67 0.88
C ILE A 87 -2.03 -5.64 1.70
N TYR A 88 -2.24 -4.54 2.40
CA TYR A 88 -3.50 -4.24 3.09
C TYR A 88 -4.23 -3.23 2.23
N ALA A 89 -5.51 -3.47 1.98
CA ALA A 89 -6.30 -2.55 1.17
C ALA A 89 -7.69 -2.41 1.77
N GLU A 90 -8.27 -1.23 1.58
CA GLU A 90 -9.63 -0.95 2.02
C GLU A 90 -10.33 -0.08 0.99
N SER A 91 -11.59 -0.37 0.72
CA SER A 91 -12.47 0.44 -0.11
C SER A 91 -13.69 0.83 0.70
N PHE A 92 -14.09 2.09 0.57
CA PHE A 92 -15.32 2.59 1.19
C PHE A 92 -16.52 2.54 0.23
N TRP A 93 -16.32 1.95 -0.95
CA TRP A 93 -17.39 1.77 -1.94
C TRP A 93 -17.96 0.36 -1.90
N ASP A 94 -17.25 -0.61 -2.49
CA ASP A 94 -17.74 -1.97 -2.67
C ASP A 94 -16.59 -2.94 -2.91
N HIS A 95 -16.92 -4.21 -3.09
CA HIS A 95 -15.93 -5.26 -3.34
C HIS A 95 -15.20 -5.09 -4.66
N ASP A 96 -15.88 -4.59 -5.69
CA ASP A 96 -15.24 -4.42 -6.99
C ASP A 96 -14.17 -3.34 -6.92
N HIS A 97 -14.44 -2.26 -6.22
CA HIS A 97 -13.46 -1.21 -5.99
C HIS A 97 -12.28 -1.73 -5.16
N LEU A 98 -12.55 -2.49 -4.11
CA LEU A 98 -11.49 -3.12 -3.31
C LEU A 98 -10.60 -4.01 -4.18
N ARG A 99 -11.22 -4.86 -5.00
CA ARG A 99 -10.48 -5.78 -5.86
C ARG A 99 -9.62 -5.01 -6.85
N ARG A 100 -10.14 -3.94 -7.40
CA ARG A 100 -9.39 -3.08 -8.31
C ARG A 100 -8.18 -2.45 -7.61
N ILE A 101 -8.36 -1.94 -6.39
CA ILE A 101 -7.26 -1.39 -5.60
C ILE A 101 -6.19 -2.47 -5.37
N GLN A 102 -6.60 -3.68 -4.99
CA GLN A 102 -5.67 -4.78 -4.75
C GLN A 102 -4.86 -5.14 -5.99
N GLN A 103 -5.52 -5.26 -7.12
CA GLN A 103 -4.85 -5.61 -8.37
C GLN A 103 -3.87 -4.53 -8.81
N GLU A 104 -4.28 -3.28 -8.72
CA GLU A 104 -3.40 -2.16 -9.09
C GLU A 104 -2.24 -2.04 -8.12
N ALA A 105 -2.48 -2.24 -6.83
CA ALA A 105 -1.44 -2.21 -5.82
C ALA A 105 -0.40 -3.31 -6.06
N GLN A 106 -0.86 -4.52 -6.33
CA GLN A 106 0.04 -5.64 -6.56
C GLN A 106 0.88 -5.43 -7.83
N ALA A 107 0.26 -4.94 -8.90
CA ALA A 107 0.97 -4.65 -10.14
C ALA A 107 2.01 -3.53 -9.94
N LEU A 108 1.63 -2.47 -9.22
CA LEU A 108 2.54 -1.37 -8.94
C LEU A 108 3.75 -1.82 -8.13
N ILE A 109 3.52 -2.54 -7.04
CA ILE A 109 4.61 -2.98 -6.18
C ILE A 109 5.51 -3.96 -6.91
N ALA A 110 4.94 -4.90 -7.68
CA ALA A 110 5.74 -5.82 -8.46
C ALA A 110 6.65 -5.07 -9.44
N GLN A 111 6.12 -4.06 -10.11
CA GLN A 111 6.88 -3.24 -11.05
C GLN A 111 8.01 -2.48 -10.34
N VAL A 112 7.71 -1.84 -9.22
CA VAL A 112 8.70 -1.07 -8.46
C VAL A 112 9.81 -1.97 -7.93
N LEU A 113 9.47 -3.17 -7.48
CA LEU A 113 10.46 -4.12 -6.96
C LEU A 113 11.33 -4.70 -8.06
N GLN A 114 10.81 -4.86 -9.29
CA GLN A 114 11.60 -5.34 -10.42
C GLN A 114 12.56 -4.29 -10.93
N ALA A 115 12.22 -3.02 -10.81
CA ALA A 115 13.05 -1.92 -11.27
C ALA A 115 14.28 -1.70 -10.36
N ALA A 116 14.37 -2.42 -9.25
CA ALA A 116 15.48 -2.27 -8.32
C ALA A 116 16.78 -2.80 -8.93
N PRO A 117 17.87 -2.05 -8.82
CA PRO A 117 19.17 -2.56 -9.19
C PRO A 117 19.63 -3.68 -8.27
#